data_07d064677258cf60eb8d95064287e398
#
_entry.id   07d064677258cf60eb8d95064287e398
#
_cell.length_a   1.000
_cell.length_b   1.000
_cell.length_c   1.000
_cell.angle_alpha   90.00
_cell.angle_beta   90.00
_cell.angle_gamma   90.00
#
_symmetry.space_group_name_H-M   'P 1'
#
loop_
_entity.id
_entity.type
_entity.pdbx_description
1 polymer ?
#
loop_
_entity_poly.entity_id
_entity_poly.type
_entity_poly.pdbx_seq_one_letter_code
_entity_poly.pdbx_strand_id
1 'polypeptide(L)'
;RRMKNFLEEFLCFLKVYSLQDQAVDGGTYDAWSRVYSAASAIFTLPDTVWFVSVIKRVACKLVLLAIRIDRLSFSSAYVKTIDAAGRLSKTAGIAANDRTPAQATETKRAAVLALANLSFRAYFKLNNTRLCETVLGSVQNALLMNRRNDTADKSGEERYSVAERVTYRYYLGQIRLIQHRVHVGAQHLRWAFDHCTNAHVHNKRKILVPLVASYLILGRYATPALLTRYCLREQYEALLHFHRQGNGAGVMHELEMHREWFRKRGLYMLLREKVQLGVWRNLFRRCLLLTLKASSTSTAPPTLQLAALVAPARLAWADATLELEDMECVAVNLIDQVRNIYIGF
;
A
#
# COMPACT_ATOMS: atom_id res chain seq x y z
N ARG A 1 15.23 -34.50 -17.94
CA ARG A 1 13.79 -34.81 -17.99
C ARG A 1 12.92 -33.60 -17.72
N ARG A 2 13.12 -32.85 -16.57
CA ARG A 2 12.28 -31.71 -16.21
C ARG A 2 12.39 -30.52 -17.20
N MET A 3 13.59 -30.25 -17.75
CA MET A 3 13.78 -29.21 -18.76
C MET A 3 13.05 -29.55 -20.06
N LYS A 4 13.12 -30.83 -20.50
CA LYS A 4 12.40 -31.31 -21.69
C LYS A 4 10.89 -31.09 -21.53
N ASN A 5 10.32 -31.48 -20.39
CA ASN A 5 8.91 -31.24 -20.06
C ASN A 5 8.53 -29.78 -20.11
N PHE A 6 9.37 -28.87 -19.55
CA PHE A 6 9.12 -27.42 -19.61
C PHE A 6 9.08 -26.89 -21.04
N LEU A 7 10.01 -27.36 -21.91
CA LEU A 7 10.04 -26.96 -23.32
C LEU A 7 8.81 -27.49 -24.08
N GLU A 8 8.41 -28.75 -23.83
CA GLU A 8 7.22 -29.36 -24.43
C GLU A 8 5.95 -28.56 -24.04
N GLU A 9 5.75 -28.24 -22.77
CA GLU A 9 4.60 -27.46 -22.32
C GLU A 9 4.62 -26.04 -22.90
N PHE A 10 5.80 -25.42 -23.01
CA PHE A 10 5.94 -24.11 -23.63
C PHE A 10 5.60 -24.14 -25.14
N LEU A 11 6.03 -25.14 -25.86
CA LEU A 11 5.66 -25.31 -27.27
C LEU A 11 4.15 -25.61 -27.44
N CYS A 12 3.56 -26.39 -26.54
CA CYS A 12 2.12 -26.60 -26.50
C CYS A 12 1.36 -25.29 -26.28
N PHE A 13 1.83 -24.46 -25.34
CA PHE A 13 1.26 -23.13 -25.13
C PHE A 13 1.35 -22.26 -26.38
N LEU A 14 2.48 -22.24 -27.07
CA LEU A 14 2.65 -21.45 -28.31
C LEU A 14 1.66 -21.91 -29.40
N LYS A 15 1.43 -23.21 -29.54
CA LYS A 15 0.43 -23.73 -30.47
C LYS A 15 -0.99 -23.25 -30.12
N VAL A 16 -1.39 -23.38 -28.87
CA VAL A 16 -2.70 -22.90 -28.39
C VAL A 16 -2.84 -21.40 -28.63
N TYR A 17 -1.82 -20.62 -28.31
CA TYR A 17 -1.83 -19.17 -28.45
C TYR A 17 -1.88 -18.70 -29.91
N SER A 18 -1.22 -19.42 -30.83
CA SER A 18 -1.23 -19.11 -32.27
C SER A 18 -2.53 -19.51 -32.96
N LEU A 19 -3.19 -20.59 -32.51
CA LEU A 19 -4.45 -21.06 -33.08
C LEU A 19 -5.67 -20.19 -32.68
N GLN A 20 -5.59 -19.49 -31.57
CA GLN A 20 -6.70 -18.68 -31.01
C GLN A 20 -6.71 -17.23 -31.48
N ASP A 21 -6.03 -16.88 -32.56
CA ASP A 21 -5.95 -15.49 -33.07
C ASP A 21 -5.68 -14.44 -31.96
N GLN A 22 -4.81 -14.80 -31.00
CA GLN A 22 -4.48 -14.04 -29.81
C GLN A 22 -5.65 -13.79 -28.83
N ALA A 23 -6.78 -14.45 -28.99
CA ALA A 23 -7.88 -14.39 -28.03
C ALA A 23 -7.43 -14.98 -26.68
N VAL A 24 -7.56 -14.20 -25.63
CA VAL A 24 -7.19 -14.61 -24.27
C VAL A 24 -8.40 -15.20 -23.60
N ASP A 25 -8.45 -16.54 -23.52
CA ASP A 25 -9.51 -17.31 -22.90
C ASP A 25 -9.02 -18.19 -21.73
N GLY A 26 -9.93 -18.96 -21.14
CA GLY A 26 -9.62 -19.92 -20.07
C GLY A 26 -8.58 -20.96 -20.47
N GLY A 27 -8.63 -21.46 -21.71
CA GLY A 27 -7.67 -22.44 -22.26
C GLY A 27 -6.25 -21.89 -22.32
N THR A 28 -6.09 -20.64 -22.69
CA THR A 28 -4.80 -19.92 -22.67
C THR A 28 -4.18 -19.89 -21.28
N TYR A 29 -4.99 -19.64 -20.24
CA TYR A 29 -4.51 -19.66 -18.85
C TYR A 29 -4.10 -21.08 -18.44
N ASP A 30 -4.92 -22.08 -18.74
CA ASP A 30 -4.66 -23.46 -18.34
C ASP A 30 -3.38 -24.01 -19.00
N ALA A 31 -3.14 -23.69 -20.26
CA ALA A 31 -1.89 -24.00 -20.95
C ALA A 31 -0.70 -23.29 -20.27
N TRP A 32 -0.79 -21.98 -19.94
CA TRP A 32 0.28 -21.27 -19.27
C TRP A 32 0.50 -21.75 -17.84
N SER A 33 -0.55 -22.21 -17.14
CA SER A 33 -0.43 -22.76 -15.78
C SER A 33 0.37 -24.08 -15.76
N ARG A 34 0.28 -24.90 -16.83
CA ARG A 34 1.14 -26.09 -17.01
C ARG A 34 2.60 -25.69 -17.22
N VAL A 35 2.86 -24.69 -18.08
CA VAL A 35 4.22 -24.14 -18.26
C VAL A 35 4.79 -23.66 -16.91
N TYR A 36 4.00 -22.93 -16.12
CA TYR A 36 4.43 -22.47 -14.80
C TYR A 36 4.73 -23.63 -13.84
N SER A 37 3.90 -24.68 -13.85
CA SER A 37 4.10 -25.86 -13.01
C SER A 37 5.40 -26.59 -13.36
N ALA A 38 5.67 -26.76 -14.66
CA ALA A 38 6.92 -27.33 -15.14
C ALA A 38 8.14 -26.46 -14.77
N ALA A 39 8.02 -25.13 -14.90
CA ALA A 39 9.07 -24.19 -14.47
C ALA A 39 9.31 -24.27 -12.95
N SER A 40 8.25 -24.31 -12.14
CA SER A 40 8.37 -24.47 -10.69
C SER A 40 9.05 -25.79 -10.31
N ALA A 41 8.77 -26.89 -11.04
CA ALA A 41 9.43 -28.17 -10.82
C ALA A 41 10.93 -28.16 -11.13
N ILE A 42 11.38 -27.35 -12.09
CA ILE A 42 12.81 -27.11 -12.33
C ILE A 42 13.38 -26.32 -11.15
N PHE A 43 12.68 -25.27 -10.71
CA PHE A 43 13.15 -24.36 -9.66
C PHE A 43 13.33 -25.05 -8.30
N THR A 44 12.69 -26.21 -8.06
CA THR A 44 12.93 -27.04 -6.86
C THR A 44 14.29 -27.71 -6.81
N LEU A 45 14.94 -27.94 -7.97
CA LEU A 45 16.24 -28.61 -8.01
C LEU A 45 17.32 -27.74 -7.35
N PRO A 46 18.35 -28.33 -6.72
CA PRO A 46 19.57 -27.58 -6.36
C PRO A 46 20.14 -26.93 -7.63
N ASP A 47 21.08 -26.06 -7.52
CA ASP A 47 21.86 -25.46 -8.64
C ASP A 47 21.05 -24.82 -9.78
N THR A 48 19.79 -24.42 -9.52
CA THR A 48 18.93 -23.76 -10.52
C THR A 48 18.82 -22.25 -10.31
N VAL A 49 19.84 -21.62 -9.74
CA VAL A 49 19.86 -20.16 -9.50
C VAL A 49 19.76 -19.38 -10.81
N TRP A 50 20.40 -19.86 -11.88
CA TRP A 50 20.32 -19.30 -13.23
C TRP A 50 18.87 -19.22 -13.77
N PHE A 51 17.95 -20.02 -13.24
CA PHE A 51 16.54 -20.05 -13.65
C PHE A 51 15.68 -18.96 -12.99
N VAL A 52 16.24 -18.17 -12.05
CA VAL A 52 15.54 -17.10 -11.33
C VAL A 52 14.88 -16.08 -12.29
N SER A 53 15.57 -15.68 -13.34
CA SER A 53 15.02 -14.72 -14.32
C SER A 53 13.85 -15.31 -15.10
N VAL A 54 13.90 -16.60 -15.42
CA VAL A 54 12.84 -17.30 -16.14
C VAL A 54 11.59 -17.44 -15.26
N ILE A 55 11.75 -17.92 -14.03
CA ILE A 55 10.61 -18.12 -13.11
C ILE A 55 9.90 -16.79 -12.80
N LYS A 56 10.64 -15.66 -12.65
CA LYS A 56 10.06 -14.32 -12.47
C LYS A 56 9.16 -13.93 -13.66
N ARG A 57 9.61 -14.16 -14.90
CA ARG A 57 8.87 -13.83 -16.11
C ARG A 57 7.64 -14.71 -16.29
N VAL A 58 7.79 -16.02 -16.09
CA VAL A 58 6.69 -16.99 -16.21
C VAL A 58 5.62 -16.71 -15.15
N ALA A 59 6.01 -16.42 -13.91
CA ALA A 59 5.12 -16.02 -12.83
C ALA A 59 4.37 -14.71 -13.13
N CYS A 60 5.06 -13.70 -13.67
CA CYS A 60 4.45 -12.44 -14.05
C CYS A 60 3.33 -12.65 -15.09
N LYS A 61 3.60 -13.40 -16.15
CA LYS A 61 2.61 -13.70 -17.20
C LYS A 61 1.42 -14.50 -16.63
N LEU A 62 1.66 -15.46 -15.73
CA LEU A 62 0.59 -16.23 -15.07
C LEU A 62 -0.42 -15.31 -14.38
N VAL A 63 0.06 -14.41 -13.53
CA VAL A 63 -0.81 -13.48 -12.78
C VAL A 63 -1.53 -12.50 -13.71
N LEU A 64 -0.83 -11.98 -14.72
CA LEU A 64 -1.44 -11.06 -15.69
C LEU A 64 -2.56 -11.72 -16.49
N LEU A 65 -2.35 -12.95 -16.95
CA LEU A 65 -3.37 -13.74 -17.65
C LEU A 65 -4.55 -14.05 -16.74
N ALA A 66 -4.30 -14.52 -15.52
CA ALA A 66 -5.35 -14.81 -14.54
C ALA A 66 -6.27 -13.60 -14.30
N ILE A 67 -5.68 -12.44 -13.97
CA ILE A 67 -6.44 -11.22 -13.70
C ILE A 67 -7.19 -10.73 -14.96
N ARG A 68 -6.60 -10.88 -16.15
CA ARG A 68 -7.23 -10.46 -17.40
C ARG A 68 -8.45 -11.34 -17.73
N ILE A 69 -8.31 -12.65 -17.61
CA ILE A 69 -9.38 -13.61 -17.89
C ILE A 69 -10.54 -13.45 -16.90
N ASP A 70 -10.24 -13.40 -15.59
CA ASP A 70 -11.27 -13.21 -14.57
C ASP A 70 -12.02 -11.87 -14.75
N ARG A 71 -11.36 -10.84 -15.29
CA ARG A 71 -12.01 -9.58 -15.64
C ARG A 71 -12.94 -9.71 -16.85
N LEU A 72 -12.54 -10.49 -17.86
CA LEU A 72 -13.32 -10.69 -19.09
C LEU A 72 -14.50 -11.61 -18.85
N SER A 73 -14.37 -12.61 -17.97
CA SER A 73 -15.46 -13.53 -17.63
C SER A 73 -16.59 -12.92 -16.82
N PHE A 74 -16.45 -11.64 -16.37
CA PHE A 74 -17.41 -10.97 -15.48
C PHE A 74 -17.78 -11.78 -14.23
N SER A 75 -17.04 -12.85 -13.91
CA SER A 75 -17.27 -13.67 -12.73
C SER A 75 -16.70 -13.00 -11.49
N SER A 76 -17.52 -12.87 -10.46
CA SER A 76 -17.09 -12.39 -9.14
C SER A 76 -16.19 -13.39 -8.41
N ALA A 77 -16.09 -14.63 -8.87
CA ALA A 77 -15.38 -15.71 -8.19
C ALA A 77 -13.85 -15.66 -8.34
N TYR A 78 -13.29 -14.91 -9.30
CA TYR A 78 -11.84 -14.75 -9.54
C TYR A 78 -11.05 -16.09 -9.50
N VAL A 79 -11.59 -17.16 -10.09
CA VAL A 79 -11.08 -18.53 -9.96
C VAL A 79 -9.63 -18.67 -10.44
N LYS A 80 -9.29 -18.07 -11.58
CA LYS A 80 -7.94 -18.13 -12.15
C LYS A 80 -6.93 -17.34 -11.33
N THR A 81 -7.35 -16.21 -10.75
CA THR A 81 -6.50 -15.40 -9.85
C THR A 81 -6.21 -16.14 -8.55
N ILE A 82 -7.18 -16.87 -7.99
CA ILE A 82 -6.99 -17.70 -6.80
C ILE A 82 -5.99 -18.84 -7.07
N ASP A 83 -6.16 -19.55 -8.18
CA ASP A 83 -5.23 -20.63 -8.58
C ASP A 83 -3.81 -20.08 -8.77
N ALA A 84 -3.65 -18.97 -9.48
CA ALA A 84 -2.35 -18.33 -9.67
C ALA A 84 -1.69 -17.93 -8.33
N ALA A 85 -2.45 -17.37 -7.40
CA ALA A 85 -1.94 -17.01 -6.09
C ALA A 85 -1.46 -18.22 -5.28
N GLY A 86 -2.20 -19.34 -5.31
CA GLY A 86 -1.81 -20.59 -4.65
C GLY A 86 -0.52 -21.18 -5.23
N ARG A 87 -0.34 -21.14 -6.56
CA ARG A 87 0.89 -21.59 -7.23
C ARG A 87 2.08 -20.71 -6.89
N LEU A 88 1.90 -19.40 -6.87
CA LEU A 88 2.95 -18.43 -6.49
C LEU A 88 3.43 -18.66 -5.06
N SER A 89 2.51 -18.88 -4.11
CA SER A 89 2.85 -19.11 -2.70
C SER A 89 3.80 -20.28 -2.52
N LYS A 90 3.57 -21.41 -3.24
CA LYS A 90 4.46 -22.58 -3.22
C LYS A 90 5.86 -22.23 -3.74
N THR A 91 5.95 -21.54 -4.87
CA THR A 91 7.25 -21.17 -5.46
C THR A 91 7.98 -20.12 -4.62
N ALA A 92 7.27 -19.18 -4.02
CA ALA A 92 7.84 -18.19 -3.09
C ALA A 92 8.42 -18.89 -1.85
N GLY A 93 7.74 -19.91 -1.31
CA GLY A 93 8.25 -20.72 -0.22
C GLY A 93 9.56 -21.46 -0.57
N ILE A 94 9.64 -22.04 -1.78
CA ILE A 94 10.89 -22.67 -2.27
C ILE A 94 12.02 -21.63 -2.32
N ALA A 95 11.77 -20.45 -2.86
CA ALA A 95 12.76 -19.38 -2.96
C ALA A 95 13.18 -18.85 -1.58
N ALA A 96 12.24 -18.69 -0.64
CA ALA A 96 12.51 -18.17 0.70
C ALA A 96 13.31 -19.15 1.57
N ASN A 97 13.12 -20.46 1.37
CA ASN A 97 13.80 -21.51 2.11
C ASN A 97 15.19 -21.89 1.55
N ASP A 98 15.68 -21.15 0.57
CA ASP A 98 17.03 -21.35 0.04
C ASP A 98 18.08 -21.02 1.11
N ARG A 99 18.88 -22.04 1.48
CA ARG A 99 19.91 -21.96 2.53
C ARG A 99 21.29 -21.54 2.02
N THR A 100 21.38 -21.10 0.78
CA THR A 100 22.66 -20.60 0.23
C THR A 100 23.20 -19.47 1.10
N PRO A 101 24.50 -19.45 1.44
CA PRO A 101 25.10 -18.42 2.31
C PRO A 101 24.84 -17.01 1.79
N ALA A 102 24.80 -16.03 2.72
CA ALA A 102 24.59 -14.63 2.37
C ALA A 102 25.73 -14.05 1.52
N GLN A 103 26.93 -14.60 1.60
CA GLN A 103 28.08 -14.19 0.80
C GLN A 103 28.01 -14.61 -0.66
N ALA A 104 27.18 -15.62 -1.00
CA ALA A 104 27.03 -16.05 -2.40
C ALA A 104 26.46 -14.92 -3.26
N THR A 105 27.04 -14.73 -4.44
CA THR A 105 26.64 -13.68 -5.37
C THR A 105 25.22 -13.90 -5.91
N GLU A 106 24.86 -15.17 -6.13
CA GLU A 106 23.57 -15.57 -6.67
C GLU A 106 22.87 -16.56 -5.73
N THR A 107 21.58 -16.32 -5.48
CA THR A 107 20.73 -17.16 -4.63
C THR A 107 19.30 -17.21 -5.21
N LYS A 108 18.57 -18.30 -4.95
CA LYS A 108 17.15 -18.39 -5.32
C LYS A 108 16.31 -17.34 -4.60
N ARG A 109 16.77 -16.86 -3.43
CA ARG A 109 16.12 -15.78 -2.69
C ARG A 109 15.96 -14.51 -3.50
N ALA A 110 16.75 -14.29 -4.56
CA ALA A 110 16.58 -13.19 -5.51
C ALA A 110 15.22 -13.19 -6.22
N ALA A 111 14.48 -14.31 -6.23
CA ALA A 111 13.11 -14.37 -6.76
C ALA A 111 12.03 -13.96 -5.75
N VAL A 112 12.33 -13.97 -4.44
CA VAL A 112 11.31 -13.83 -3.38
C VAL A 112 10.53 -12.54 -3.51
N LEU A 113 11.21 -11.40 -3.68
CA LEU A 113 10.53 -10.09 -3.71
C LEU A 113 9.63 -9.92 -4.94
N ALA A 114 10.07 -10.44 -6.10
CA ALA A 114 9.25 -10.45 -7.32
C ALA A 114 8.00 -11.31 -7.16
N LEU A 115 8.14 -12.54 -6.64
CA LEU A 115 7.03 -13.45 -6.40
C LEU A 115 6.07 -12.91 -5.34
N ALA A 116 6.59 -12.32 -4.26
CA ALA A 116 5.79 -11.66 -3.23
C ALA A 116 4.96 -10.49 -3.81
N ASN A 117 5.57 -9.64 -4.63
CA ASN A 117 4.87 -8.53 -5.29
C ASN A 117 3.73 -8.99 -6.19
N LEU A 118 3.92 -10.10 -6.89
CA LEU A 118 2.88 -10.72 -7.70
C LEU A 118 1.77 -11.33 -6.85
N SER A 119 2.12 -11.98 -5.73
CA SER A 119 1.14 -12.49 -4.76
C SER A 119 0.32 -11.35 -4.14
N PHE A 120 0.95 -10.26 -3.71
CA PHE A 120 0.23 -9.08 -3.23
C PHE A 120 -0.73 -8.53 -4.29
N ARG A 121 -0.28 -8.42 -5.54
CA ARG A 121 -1.14 -7.97 -6.64
C ARG A 121 -2.39 -8.85 -6.78
N ALA A 122 -2.24 -10.17 -6.68
CA ALA A 122 -3.36 -11.11 -6.72
C ALA A 122 -4.27 -10.94 -5.50
N TYR A 123 -3.72 -10.93 -4.28
CA TYR A 123 -4.49 -10.83 -3.05
C TYR A 123 -5.25 -9.50 -2.90
N PHE A 124 -4.63 -8.39 -3.31
CA PHE A 124 -5.34 -7.10 -3.37
C PHE A 124 -6.48 -7.11 -4.39
N LYS A 125 -6.32 -7.84 -5.50
CA LYS A 125 -7.41 -8.00 -6.48
C LYS A 125 -8.55 -8.85 -5.94
N LEU A 126 -8.24 -9.84 -5.11
CA LEU A 126 -9.20 -10.72 -4.43
C LEU A 126 -9.83 -10.08 -3.17
N ASN A 127 -9.43 -8.87 -2.79
CA ASN A 127 -9.78 -8.24 -1.51
C ASN A 127 -9.45 -9.11 -0.28
N ASN A 128 -8.49 -10.03 -0.40
CA ASN A 128 -8.06 -10.93 0.69
C ASN A 128 -6.69 -10.51 1.22
N THR A 129 -6.67 -9.48 2.04
CA THR A 129 -5.44 -8.91 2.60
C THR A 129 -4.84 -9.75 3.73
N ARG A 130 -5.61 -10.68 4.34
CA ARG A 130 -5.10 -11.59 5.39
C ARG A 130 -3.96 -12.48 4.88
N LEU A 131 -4.07 -12.97 3.64
CA LEU A 131 -3.03 -13.81 3.03
C LEU A 131 -1.73 -13.04 2.75
N CYS A 132 -1.75 -11.71 2.78
CA CYS A 132 -0.54 -10.92 2.64
C CYS A 132 0.43 -11.12 3.81
N GLU A 133 -0.05 -11.42 5.03
CA GLU A 133 0.79 -11.61 6.21
C GLU A 133 1.71 -12.85 6.07
N THR A 134 1.19 -13.94 5.51
CA THR A 134 1.99 -15.15 5.27
C THR A 134 3.12 -14.88 4.27
N VAL A 135 2.83 -14.10 3.23
CA VAL A 135 3.83 -13.67 2.25
C VAL A 135 4.86 -12.74 2.88
N LEU A 136 4.42 -11.81 3.75
CA LEU A 136 5.33 -10.93 4.48
C LEU A 136 6.29 -11.72 5.37
N GLY A 137 5.81 -12.76 6.07
CA GLY A 137 6.68 -13.65 6.86
C GLY A 137 7.76 -14.31 6.00
N SER A 138 7.39 -14.84 4.83
CA SER A 138 8.35 -15.43 3.88
C SER A 138 9.39 -14.42 3.37
N VAL A 139 8.95 -13.19 3.07
CA VAL A 139 9.86 -12.11 2.67
C VAL A 139 10.81 -11.73 3.80
N GLN A 140 10.31 -11.58 5.03
CA GLN A 140 11.12 -11.24 6.19
C GLN A 140 12.21 -12.29 6.45
N ASN A 141 11.88 -13.58 6.36
CA ASN A 141 12.86 -14.65 6.49
C ASN A 141 13.95 -14.56 5.41
N ALA A 142 13.57 -14.33 4.15
CA ALA A 142 14.52 -14.16 3.07
C ALA A 142 15.43 -12.93 3.25
N LEU A 143 14.88 -11.83 3.76
CA LEU A 143 15.63 -10.61 4.05
C LEU A 143 16.62 -10.85 5.19
N LEU A 144 16.23 -11.55 6.26
CA LEU A 144 17.13 -11.94 7.35
C LEU A 144 18.30 -12.78 6.85
N MET A 145 18.01 -13.77 5.99
CA MET A 145 19.05 -14.63 5.38
C MET A 145 19.96 -13.89 4.39
N ASN A 146 19.53 -12.76 3.87
CA ASN A 146 20.32 -11.92 2.97
C ASN A 146 21.22 -10.92 3.71
N ARG A 147 21.01 -10.69 4.99
CA ARG A 147 21.82 -9.75 5.79
C ARG A 147 23.27 -10.20 5.84
N ARG A 148 24.17 -9.25 5.71
CA ARG A 148 25.60 -9.44 5.84
C ARG A 148 26.09 -8.58 7.00
N ASN A 149 26.98 -9.14 7.83
CA ASN A 149 27.55 -8.42 8.97
C ASN A 149 28.60 -7.39 8.53
N ASP A 150 29.14 -7.57 7.34
CA ASP A 150 30.26 -6.81 6.76
C ASP A 150 29.80 -5.66 5.82
N THR A 151 28.50 -5.51 5.61
CA THR A 151 27.94 -4.47 4.73
C THR A 151 27.07 -3.46 5.47
N ALA A 152 26.91 -2.26 4.90
CA ALA A 152 25.98 -1.24 5.40
C ALA A 152 24.50 -1.65 5.25
N ASP A 153 24.20 -2.68 4.43
CA ASP A 153 22.84 -3.20 4.22
C ASP A 153 22.36 -4.05 5.40
N LYS A 154 21.89 -3.38 6.44
CA LYS A 154 21.21 -4.03 7.58
C LYS A 154 19.80 -4.54 7.22
N SER A 155 19.24 -4.15 6.08
CA SER A 155 17.88 -4.52 5.67
C SER A 155 17.83 -5.83 4.87
N GLY A 156 18.89 -6.19 4.17
CA GLY A 156 18.96 -7.31 3.21
C GLY A 156 18.17 -7.05 1.91
N GLU A 157 17.71 -5.81 1.70
CA GLU A 157 16.93 -5.42 0.52
C GLU A 157 17.80 -5.04 -0.70
N GLU A 158 19.07 -4.68 -0.51
CA GLU A 158 19.94 -4.17 -1.60
C GLU A 158 20.17 -5.18 -2.72
N ARG A 159 20.00 -6.45 -2.44
CA ARG A 159 20.10 -7.53 -3.44
C ARG A 159 19.00 -7.53 -4.48
N TYR A 160 17.91 -6.83 -4.19
CA TYR A 160 16.77 -6.75 -5.11
C TYR A 160 16.84 -5.48 -5.95
N SER A 161 16.29 -5.55 -7.16
CA SER A 161 16.21 -4.37 -8.02
C SER A 161 15.39 -3.25 -7.36
N VAL A 162 15.73 -1.99 -7.65
CA VAL A 162 14.99 -0.83 -7.12
C VAL A 162 13.50 -0.93 -7.46
N ALA A 163 13.15 -1.39 -8.66
CA ALA A 163 11.76 -1.56 -9.09
C ALA A 163 10.99 -2.58 -8.24
N GLU A 164 11.63 -3.70 -7.87
CA GLU A 164 11.04 -4.70 -6.98
C GLU A 164 10.86 -4.15 -5.58
N ARG A 165 11.85 -3.43 -5.04
CA ARG A 165 11.78 -2.79 -3.73
C ARG A 165 10.70 -1.71 -3.66
N VAL A 166 10.59 -0.86 -4.67
CA VAL A 166 9.54 0.18 -4.77
C VAL A 166 8.16 -0.47 -4.75
N THR A 167 7.96 -1.52 -5.53
CA THR A 167 6.68 -2.25 -5.59
C THR A 167 6.37 -2.93 -4.26
N TYR A 168 7.36 -3.54 -3.61
CA TYR A 168 7.21 -4.15 -2.30
C TYR A 168 6.83 -3.12 -1.22
N ARG A 169 7.58 -2.01 -1.15
CA ARG A 169 7.32 -0.93 -0.19
C ARG A 169 5.95 -0.28 -0.40
N TYR A 170 5.48 -0.18 -1.65
CA TYR A 170 4.13 0.28 -1.96
C TYR A 170 3.07 -0.65 -1.36
N TYR A 171 3.15 -1.97 -1.60
CA TYR A 171 2.19 -2.92 -1.03
C TYR A 171 2.29 -2.99 0.49
N LEU A 172 3.50 -3.01 1.03
CA LEU A 172 3.72 -2.99 2.47
C LEU A 172 3.08 -1.75 3.12
N GLY A 173 3.27 -0.59 2.51
CA GLY A 173 2.62 0.65 2.95
C GLY A 173 1.09 0.52 2.97
N GLN A 174 0.48 -0.02 1.92
CA GLN A 174 -0.97 -0.24 1.87
C GLN A 174 -1.44 -1.25 2.93
N ILE A 175 -0.72 -2.35 3.14
CA ILE A 175 -1.04 -3.34 4.17
C ILE A 175 -1.00 -2.67 5.56
N ARG A 176 0.02 -1.85 5.85
CA ARG A 176 0.11 -1.11 7.12
C ARG A 176 -1.03 -0.11 7.30
N LEU A 177 -1.52 0.53 6.23
CA LEU A 177 -2.70 1.40 6.29
C LEU A 177 -3.98 0.62 6.63
N ILE A 178 -4.19 -0.55 6.02
CA ILE A 178 -5.31 -1.43 6.34
C ILE A 178 -5.25 -1.89 7.80
N GLN A 179 -4.06 -2.05 8.36
CA GLN A 179 -3.83 -2.37 9.78
C GLN A 179 -3.92 -1.15 10.71
N HIS A 180 -4.35 0.00 10.21
CA HIS A 180 -4.39 1.28 10.93
C HIS A 180 -3.02 1.79 11.46
N ARG A 181 -1.90 1.22 10.99
CA ARG A 181 -0.53 1.67 11.31
C ARG A 181 -0.10 2.78 10.35
N VAL A 182 -0.78 3.92 10.42
CA VAL A 182 -0.66 5.01 9.42
C VAL A 182 0.76 5.55 9.31
N HIS A 183 1.43 5.77 10.44
CA HIS A 183 2.79 6.30 10.46
C HIS A 183 3.80 5.40 9.71
N VAL A 184 3.79 4.10 10.03
CA VAL A 184 4.65 3.11 9.37
C VAL A 184 4.30 2.97 7.89
N GLY A 185 2.99 2.97 7.57
CA GLY A 185 2.50 2.96 6.18
C GLY A 185 3.01 4.15 5.38
N ALA A 186 2.94 5.34 5.96
CA ALA A 186 3.43 6.57 5.33
C ALA A 186 4.95 6.54 5.08
N GLN A 187 5.75 5.99 6.00
CA GLN A 187 7.20 5.82 5.81
C GLN A 187 7.52 4.94 4.60
N HIS A 188 6.86 3.77 4.48
CA HIS A 188 7.06 2.88 3.34
C HIS A 188 6.62 3.51 2.02
N LEU A 189 5.47 4.17 2.00
CA LEU A 189 4.96 4.87 0.82
C LEU A 189 5.86 6.04 0.42
N ARG A 190 6.39 6.80 1.38
CA ARG A 190 7.33 7.88 1.12
C ARG A 190 8.60 7.35 0.46
N TRP A 191 9.20 6.31 1.04
CA TRP A 191 10.38 5.68 0.46
C TRP A 191 10.10 5.21 -0.99
N ALA A 192 8.96 4.54 -1.22
CA ALA A 192 8.55 4.08 -2.54
C ALA A 192 8.38 5.24 -3.53
N PHE A 193 7.82 6.38 -3.10
CA PHE A 193 7.64 7.57 -3.93
C PHE A 193 8.97 8.21 -4.32
N ASP A 194 9.89 8.33 -3.38
CA ASP A 194 11.19 8.95 -3.60
C ASP A 194 12.08 8.12 -4.54
N HIS A 195 12.03 6.77 -4.42
CA HIS A 195 12.84 5.86 -5.26
C HIS A 195 12.17 5.41 -6.55
N CYS A 196 10.89 5.73 -6.76
CA CYS A 196 10.23 5.51 -8.05
C CYS A 196 10.73 6.53 -9.08
N THR A 197 11.15 6.07 -10.25
CA THR A 197 11.67 6.95 -11.31
C THR A 197 10.61 7.91 -11.84
N ASN A 198 11.01 9.10 -12.25
CA ASN A 198 10.09 10.12 -12.78
C ASN A 198 9.49 9.71 -14.14
N ALA A 199 10.13 8.82 -14.89
CA ALA A 199 9.61 8.28 -16.14
C ALA A 199 8.28 7.51 -15.93
N HIS A 200 8.08 6.91 -14.75
CA HIS A 200 6.88 6.14 -14.43
C HIS A 200 5.82 6.96 -13.67
N VAL A 201 5.35 8.05 -14.27
CA VAL A 201 4.37 8.99 -13.67
C VAL A 201 3.13 8.27 -13.13
N HIS A 202 2.60 7.29 -13.88
CA HIS A 202 1.44 6.51 -13.46
C HIS A 202 1.69 5.71 -12.16
N ASN A 203 2.87 5.10 -12.01
CA ASN A 203 3.24 4.39 -10.80
C ASN A 203 3.46 5.36 -9.63
N LYS A 204 4.12 6.49 -9.87
CA LYS A 204 4.24 7.55 -8.86
C LYS A 204 2.89 8.05 -8.38
N ARG A 205 1.94 8.28 -9.30
CA ARG A 205 0.57 8.67 -8.95
C ARG A 205 -0.10 7.61 -8.07
N LYS A 206 0.04 6.32 -8.38
CA LYS A 206 -0.51 5.23 -7.55
C LYS A 206 0.05 5.22 -6.14
N ILE A 207 1.34 5.50 -5.97
CA ILE A 207 1.99 5.58 -4.65
C ILE A 207 1.55 6.86 -3.92
N LEU A 208 1.44 7.97 -4.64
CA LEU A 208 1.12 9.28 -4.06
C LEU A 208 -0.30 9.33 -3.47
N VAL A 209 -1.28 8.66 -4.07
CA VAL A 209 -2.66 8.64 -3.58
C VAL A 209 -2.74 8.18 -2.12
N PRO A 210 -2.32 6.99 -1.71
CA PRO A 210 -2.34 6.59 -0.31
C PRO A 210 -1.34 7.37 0.56
N LEU A 211 -0.27 7.90 -0.01
CA LEU A 211 0.69 8.74 0.73
C LEU A 211 0.06 10.07 1.15
N VAL A 212 -0.65 10.76 0.27
CA VAL A 212 -1.36 12.03 0.60
C VAL A 212 -2.44 11.76 1.65
N ALA A 213 -3.21 10.68 1.52
CA ALA A 213 -4.19 10.27 2.52
C ALA A 213 -3.55 10.04 3.90
N SER A 214 -2.42 9.32 3.93
CA SER A 214 -1.67 9.08 5.17
C SER A 214 -1.14 10.37 5.79
N TYR A 215 -0.60 11.25 4.96
CA TYR A 215 -0.10 12.55 5.41
C TYR A 215 -1.20 13.45 5.94
N LEU A 216 -2.38 13.45 5.33
CA LEU A 216 -3.53 14.18 5.84
C LEU A 216 -3.89 13.74 7.26
N ILE A 217 -3.98 12.43 7.51
CA ILE A 217 -4.24 11.86 8.85
C ILE A 217 -3.15 12.28 9.85
N LEU A 218 -1.88 12.32 9.41
CA LEU A 218 -0.74 12.74 10.23
C LEU A 218 -0.62 14.28 10.36
N GLY A 219 -1.53 15.04 9.76
CA GLY A 219 -1.52 16.51 9.77
C GLY A 219 -0.43 17.14 8.90
N ARG A 220 0.05 16.42 7.91
CA ARG A 220 0.98 16.91 6.88
C ARG A 220 0.21 17.15 5.59
N TYR A 221 0.56 18.22 4.87
CA TYR A 221 -0.19 18.62 3.68
C TYR A 221 0.68 18.56 2.43
N ALA A 222 0.12 18.00 1.36
CA ALA A 222 0.72 18.05 0.04
C ALA A 222 0.63 19.47 -0.53
N THR A 223 1.65 19.89 -1.29
CA THR A 223 1.63 21.18 -1.98
C THR A 223 0.67 21.15 -3.17
N PRO A 224 0.01 22.30 -3.50
CA PRO A 224 -0.87 22.37 -4.67
C PRO A 224 -0.15 22.00 -5.97
N ALA A 225 1.12 22.40 -6.13
CA ALA A 225 1.94 22.05 -7.28
C ALA A 225 2.11 20.52 -7.44
N LEU A 226 2.30 19.78 -6.32
CA LEU A 226 2.39 18.32 -6.34
C LEU A 226 1.07 17.69 -6.77
N LEU A 227 -0.05 18.18 -6.25
CA LEU A 227 -1.39 17.69 -6.61
C LEU A 227 -1.70 17.94 -8.09
N THR A 228 -1.35 19.11 -8.62
CA THR A 228 -1.52 19.45 -10.04
C THR A 228 -0.70 18.52 -10.93
N ARG A 229 0.58 18.32 -10.61
CA ARG A 229 1.50 17.48 -11.38
C ARG A 229 0.98 16.04 -11.56
N TYR A 230 0.30 15.51 -10.56
CA TYR A 230 -0.22 14.12 -10.59
C TYR A 230 -1.73 14.04 -10.78
N CYS A 231 -2.40 15.13 -11.18
CA CYS A 231 -3.85 15.21 -11.43
C CYS A 231 -4.68 14.71 -10.22
N LEU A 232 -4.37 15.20 -9.02
CA LEU A 232 -5.03 14.85 -7.75
C LEU A 232 -5.71 16.05 -7.07
N ARG A 233 -5.76 17.21 -7.73
CA ARG A 233 -6.37 18.43 -7.16
C ARG A 233 -7.83 18.22 -6.81
N GLU A 234 -8.60 17.72 -7.76
CA GLU A 234 -10.04 17.52 -7.64
C GLU A 234 -10.42 16.73 -6.36
N GLN A 235 -9.67 15.69 -6.03
CA GLN A 235 -10.00 14.82 -4.90
C GLN A 235 -9.40 15.26 -3.57
N TYR A 236 -8.33 16.06 -3.60
CA TYR A 236 -7.60 16.37 -2.36
C TYR A 236 -7.55 17.86 -2.01
N GLU A 237 -7.64 18.79 -2.96
CA GLU A 237 -7.39 20.21 -2.68
C GLU A 237 -8.39 20.79 -1.68
N ALA A 238 -9.69 20.62 -1.95
CA ALA A 238 -10.75 21.07 -1.04
C ALA A 238 -10.70 20.34 0.31
N LEU A 239 -10.49 19.02 0.27
CA LEU A 239 -10.35 18.19 1.47
C LEU A 239 -9.21 18.66 2.37
N LEU A 240 -8.02 18.94 1.81
CA LEU A 240 -6.87 19.46 2.55
C LEU A 240 -7.14 20.88 3.09
N HIS A 241 -7.84 21.70 2.33
CA HIS A 241 -8.20 23.05 2.71
C HIS A 241 -9.13 23.06 3.94
N PHE A 242 -10.26 22.34 3.88
CA PHE A 242 -11.20 22.23 4.99
C PHE A 242 -10.57 21.59 6.23
N HIS A 243 -9.76 20.55 6.04
CA HIS A 243 -9.04 19.94 7.16
C HIS A 243 -8.10 20.94 7.86
N ARG A 244 -7.35 21.74 7.09
CA ARG A 244 -6.46 22.78 7.65
C ARG A 244 -7.24 23.85 8.40
N GLN A 245 -8.44 24.16 7.95
CA GLN A 245 -9.32 25.13 8.61
C GLN A 245 -9.98 24.59 9.88
N GLY A 246 -10.00 23.27 10.08
CA GLY A 246 -10.77 22.66 11.16
C GLY A 246 -12.28 22.60 10.86
N ASN A 247 -12.67 22.68 9.59
CA ASN A 247 -14.07 22.59 9.14
C ASN A 247 -14.45 21.11 8.93
N GLY A 248 -15.11 20.52 9.92
CA GLY A 248 -15.52 19.12 9.92
C GLY A 248 -16.62 18.82 8.90
N ALA A 249 -17.62 19.67 8.80
CA ALA A 249 -18.71 19.51 7.84
C ALA A 249 -18.19 19.55 6.39
N GLY A 250 -17.28 20.48 6.07
CA GLY A 250 -16.64 20.55 4.76
C GLY A 250 -15.80 19.30 4.44
N VAL A 251 -15.04 18.80 5.41
CA VAL A 251 -14.24 17.56 5.23
C VAL A 251 -15.15 16.37 4.94
N MET A 252 -16.24 16.21 5.70
CA MET A 252 -17.16 15.08 5.49
C MET A 252 -17.90 15.19 4.15
N HIS A 253 -18.31 16.41 3.77
CA HIS A 253 -18.91 16.65 2.46
C HIS A 253 -17.99 16.25 1.30
N GLU A 254 -16.73 16.68 1.31
CA GLU A 254 -15.75 16.32 0.27
C GLU A 254 -15.47 14.82 0.21
N LEU A 255 -15.39 14.15 1.36
CA LEU A 255 -15.23 12.70 1.40
C LEU A 255 -16.44 11.97 0.79
N GLU A 256 -17.66 12.46 1.00
CA GLU A 256 -18.87 11.87 0.40
C GLU A 256 -18.96 12.17 -1.11
N MET A 257 -18.63 13.38 -1.55
CA MET A 257 -18.58 13.73 -2.98
C MET A 257 -17.63 12.82 -3.77
N HIS A 258 -16.48 12.49 -3.17
CA HIS A 258 -15.48 11.62 -3.78
C HIS A 258 -15.50 10.18 -3.25
N ARG A 259 -16.60 9.75 -2.61
CA ARG A 259 -16.76 8.47 -1.91
C ARG A 259 -16.32 7.28 -2.76
N GLU A 260 -16.85 7.14 -3.97
CA GLU A 260 -16.55 6.01 -4.86
C GLU A 260 -15.06 6.00 -5.29
N TRP A 261 -14.48 7.17 -5.48
CA TRP A 261 -13.07 7.28 -5.84
C TRP A 261 -12.16 6.80 -4.72
N PHE A 262 -12.42 7.20 -3.47
CA PHE A 262 -11.67 6.75 -2.28
C PHE A 262 -11.97 5.29 -1.95
N ARG A 263 -13.23 4.84 -2.08
CA ARG A 263 -13.65 3.47 -1.82
C ARG A 263 -12.94 2.46 -2.72
N LYS A 264 -12.87 2.71 -4.04
CA LYS A 264 -12.15 1.87 -5.01
C LYS A 264 -10.66 1.71 -4.69
N ARG A 265 -10.09 2.58 -3.83
CA ARG A 265 -8.69 2.58 -3.40
C ARG A 265 -8.50 2.11 -1.95
N GLY A 266 -9.58 1.71 -1.29
CA GLY A 266 -9.56 1.25 0.10
C GLY A 266 -9.24 2.35 1.13
N LEU A 267 -9.42 3.64 0.76
CA LEU A 267 -9.04 4.78 1.59
C LEU A 267 -10.23 5.46 2.28
N TYR A 268 -11.46 5.25 1.80
CA TYR A 268 -12.64 5.98 2.27
C TYR A 268 -12.88 5.79 3.77
N MET A 269 -12.98 4.55 4.25
CA MET A 269 -13.22 4.27 5.67
C MET A 269 -12.07 4.76 6.55
N LEU A 270 -10.83 4.52 6.13
CA LEU A 270 -9.65 4.98 6.83
C LEU A 270 -9.64 6.52 7.02
N LEU A 271 -9.93 7.25 5.95
CA LEU A 271 -10.02 8.71 6.00
C LEU A 271 -11.17 9.15 6.89
N ARG A 272 -12.39 8.61 6.69
CA ARG A 272 -13.58 8.97 7.45
C ARG A 272 -13.37 8.84 8.96
N GLU A 273 -12.72 7.78 9.41
CA GLU A 273 -12.47 7.54 10.84
C GLU A 273 -11.29 8.36 11.39
N LYS A 274 -10.17 8.40 10.66
CA LYS A 274 -8.92 8.93 11.23
C LYS A 274 -8.72 10.43 11.03
N VAL A 275 -9.39 11.04 10.05
CA VAL A 275 -9.23 12.48 9.76
C VAL A 275 -9.90 13.35 10.83
N GLN A 276 -10.99 12.88 11.43
CA GLN A 276 -11.81 13.66 12.38
C GLN A 276 -10.97 14.30 13.50
N LEU A 277 -10.09 13.52 14.09
CA LEU A 277 -9.26 13.99 15.20
C LEU A 277 -8.27 15.07 14.77
N GLY A 278 -7.74 14.98 13.55
CA GLY A 278 -6.93 16.03 12.96
C GLY A 278 -7.70 17.33 12.72
N VAL A 279 -8.98 17.23 12.32
CA VAL A 279 -9.90 18.39 12.18
C VAL A 279 -10.13 19.07 13.51
N TRP A 280 -10.45 18.30 14.56
CA TRP A 280 -10.63 18.82 15.92
C TRP A 280 -9.37 19.52 16.43
N ARG A 281 -8.20 18.91 16.26
CA ARG A 281 -6.92 19.53 16.63
C ARG A 281 -6.72 20.87 15.92
N ASN A 282 -7.03 20.96 14.62
CA ASN A 282 -6.87 22.20 13.86
C ASN A 282 -7.88 23.27 14.27
N LEU A 283 -9.13 22.88 14.59
CA LEU A 283 -10.15 23.78 15.14
C LEU A 283 -9.69 24.36 16.48
N PHE A 284 -9.29 23.52 17.43
CA PHE A 284 -8.80 23.96 18.75
C PHE A 284 -7.60 24.91 18.63
N ARG A 285 -6.62 24.52 17.78
CA ARG A 285 -5.46 25.38 17.51
C ARG A 285 -5.87 26.74 16.94
N ARG A 286 -6.83 26.76 16.04
CA ARG A 286 -7.30 28.01 15.42
C ARG A 286 -8.02 28.89 16.41
N CYS A 287 -8.88 28.37 17.27
CA CYS A 287 -9.54 29.07 18.34
C CYS A 287 -8.50 29.65 19.31
N LEU A 288 -7.51 28.85 19.74
CA LEU A 288 -6.41 29.32 20.61
C LEU A 288 -5.64 30.48 19.97
N LEU A 289 -5.31 30.41 18.70
CA LEU A 289 -4.58 31.47 18.00
C LEU A 289 -5.41 32.75 17.87
N LEU A 290 -6.73 32.68 17.77
CA LEU A 290 -7.62 33.81 17.72
C LEU A 290 -7.76 34.47 19.11
N THR A 291 -7.88 33.68 20.19
CA THR A 291 -7.91 34.19 21.55
C THR A 291 -6.60 34.87 21.94
N LEU A 292 -5.46 34.30 21.53
CA LEU A 292 -4.14 34.92 21.76
C LEU A 292 -3.98 36.30 21.07
N LYS A 293 -4.49 36.40 19.83
CA LYS A 293 -4.49 37.69 19.13
C LYS A 293 -5.37 38.75 19.78
N ALA A 294 -6.46 38.32 20.41
CA ALA A 294 -7.35 39.22 21.14
C ALA A 294 -6.78 39.66 22.49
N SER A 295 -5.92 38.85 23.13
CA SER A 295 -5.34 39.07 24.46
C SER A 295 -3.86 39.51 24.45
N SER A 296 -3.44 40.28 23.47
CA SER A 296 -2.05 40.63 23.15
C SER A 296 -1.24 41.32 24.28
N THR A 297 -1.78 41.50 25.48
CA THR A 297 -1.13 42.13 26.64
C THR A 297 -0.86 41.20 27.83
N SER A 298 -1.25 39.93 27.75
CA SER A 298 -1.11 39.00 28.89
C SER A 298 0.22 38.24 28.83
N THR A 299 0.99 38.27 29.94
CA THR A 299 2.21 37.44 30.15
C THR A 299 1.90 36.02 30.64
N ALA A 300 0.62 35.67 30.83
CA ALA A 300 0.19 34.35 31.27
C ALA A 300 0.31 33.31 30.13
N PRO A 301 0.57 32.02 30.46
CA PRO A 301 0.60 30.96 29.45
C PRO A 301 -0.74 30.90 28.71
N PRO A 302 -0.72 30.59 27.41
CA PRO A 302 -1.94 30.57 26.61
C PRO A 302 -2.89 29.46 27.09
N THR A 303 -4.06 29.85 27.53
CA THR A 303 -5.12 28.94 27.98
C THR A 303 -6.34 29.06 27.08
N LEU A 304 -7.02 27.95 26.84
CA LEU A 304 -8.24 27.88 26.05
C LEU A 304 -9.37 27.32 26.92
N GLN A 305 -10.39 28.14 27.15
CA GLN A 305 -11.57 27.71 27.88
C GLN A 305 -12.42 26.77 26.96
N LEU A 306 -12.72 25.56 27.41
CA LEU A 306 -13.47 24.58 26.63
C LEU A 306 -14.89 25.07 26.28
N ALA A 307 -15.55 25.82 27.21
CA ALA A 307 -16.84 26.41 26.95
C ALA A 307 -16.84 27.36 25.73
N ALA A 308 -15.74 28.09 25.50
CA ALA A 308 -15.59 28.97 24.34
C ALA A 308 -15.45 28.22 23.00
N LEU A 309 -15.19 26.89 23.04
CA LEU A 309 -15.08 26.05 21.84
C LEU A 309 -16.43 25.56 21.33
N VAL A 310 -17.47 25.53 22.15
CA VAL A 310 -18.78 24.96 21.79
C VAL A 310 -19.39 25.66 20.56
N ALA A 311 -19.44 27.00 20.57
CA ALA A 311 -20.00 27.75 19.43
C ALA A 311 -19.20 27.54 18.10
N PRO A 312 -17.85 27.70 18.10
CA PRO A 312 -17.05 27.35 16.93
C PRO A 312 -17.18 25.89 16.48
N ALA A 313 -17.34 24.96 17.41
CA ALA A 313 -17.51 23.54 17.09
C ALA A 313 -18.85 23.28 16.40
N ARG A 314 -19.95 23.80 16.90
CA ARG A 314 -21.27 23.72 16.27
C ARG A 314 -21.25 24.26 14.84
N LEU A 315 -20.57 25.38 14.64
CA LEU A 315 -20.42 25.95 13.29
C LEU A 315 -19.56 25.09 12.38
N ALA A 316 -18.41 24.61 12.87
CA ALA A 316 -17.44 23.85 12.08
C ALA A 316 -17.94 22.46 11.69
N TRP A 317 -18.79 21.84 12.49
CA TRP A 317 -19.36 20.51 12.23
C TRP A 317 -20.79 20.57 11.71
N ALA A 318 -21.39 21.77 11.64
CA ALA A 318 -22.81 21.98 11.33
C ALA A 318 -23.73 21.12 12.22
N ASP A 319 -23.39 20.99 13.50
CA ASP A 319 -24.07 20.18 14.49
C ASP A 319 -24.41 21.02 15.72
N ALA A 320 -25.70 21.35 15.87
CA ALA A 320 -26.20 22.17 16.98
C ALA A 320 -26.28 21.41 18.31
N THR A 321 -26.15 20.09 18.30
CA THR A 321 -26.28 19.21 19.49
C THR A 321 -25.00 19.15 20.32
N LEU A 322 -23.85 19.60 19.77
CA LEU A 322 -22.58 19.57 20.48
C LEU A 322 -22.62 20.42 21.77
N GLU A 323 -22.18 19.83 22.85
CA GLU A 323 -22.16 20.43 24.19
C GLU A 323 -20.73 20.50 24.78
N LEU A 324 -20.61 21.04 25.99
CA LEU A 324 -19.31 21.19 26.67
C LEU A 324 -18.65 19.82 26.91
N GLU A 325 -19.44 18.83 27.29
CA GLU A 325 -19.00 17.45 27.53
C GLU A 325 -18.33 16.82 26.32
N ASP A 326 -18.83 17.11 25.11
CA ASP A 326 -18.20 16.66 23.87
C ASP A 326 -16.82 17.31 23.69
N MET A 327 -16.69 18.59 24.02
CA MET A 327 -15.39 19.30 23.96
C MET A 327 -14.39 18.72 24.94
N GLU A 328 -14.84 18.33 26.14
CA GLU A 328 -13.99 17.65 27.13
C GLU A 328 -13.53 16.29 26.62
N CYS A 329 -14.44 15.47 26.08
CA CYS A 329 -14.11 14.18 25.48
C CYS A 329 -13.10 14.31 24.34
N VAL A 330 -13.29 15.28 23.45
CA VAL A 330 -12.36 15.54 22.34
C VAL A 330 -11.00 16.01 22.88
N ALA A 331 -10.96 16.89 23.87
CA ALA A 331 -9.73 17.38 24.48
C ALA A 331 -8.93 16.25 25.12
N VAL A 332 -9.57 15.35 25.87
CA VAL A 332 -8.93 14.16 26.47
C VAL A 332 -8.32 13.27 25.39
N ASN A 333 -9.07 12.98 24.31
CA ASN A 333 -8.58 12.17 23.20
C ASN A 333 -7.37 12.82 22.50
N LEU A 334 -7.36 14.14 22.33
CA LEU A 334 -6.23 14.87 21.75
C LEU A 334 -4.98 14.79 22.64
N ILE A 335 -5.14 14.94 23.96
CA ILE A 335 -4.05 14.84 24.94
C ILE A 335 -3.47 13.43 24.96
N ASP A 336 -4.31 12.40 24.95
CA ASP A 336 -3.87 11.00 24.97
C ASP A 336 -3.08 10.65 23.70
N GLN A 337 -3.50 11.13 22.53
CA GLN A 337 -2.73 10.95 21.30
C GLN A 337 -1.36 11.63 21.34
N VAL A 338 -1.26 12.82 21.94
CA VAL A 338 0.03 13.49 22.09
C VAL A 338 0.95 12.68 23.00
N ARG A 339 0.45 12.15 24.12
CA ARG A 339 1.21 11.27 25.01
C ARG A 339 1.71 10.01 24.28
N ASN A 340 0.86 9.37 23.51
CA ASN A 340 1.23 8.15 22.76
C ASN A 340 2.29 8.42 21.66
N ILE A 341 2.37 9.63 21.12
CA ILE A 341 3.43 10.03 20.18
C ILE A 341 4.78 10.21 20.91
N TYR A 342 4.77 10.72 22.15
CA TYR A 342 6.00 10.94 22.93
C TYR A 342 6.54 9.66 23.60
N ILE A 343 5.71 8.66 23.86
CA ILE A 343 6.12 7.38 24.47
C ILE A 343 6.63 6.39 23.41
N GLY A 344 6.38 6.62 22.14
CA GLY A 344 6.78 5.75 21.02
C GLY A 344 8.12 6.12 20.35
N PHE A 345 8.95 6.94 21.01
CA PHE A 345 10.32 7.28 20.58
C PHE A 345 11.35 6.68 21.53
#